data_d7466663e9e9489ef169c0e7f9bf0292
#
_entry.id   d7466663e9e9489ef169c0e7f9bf0292
#
_cell.length_a   1.000
_cell.length_b   1.000
_cell.length_c   1.000
_cell.angle_alpha   90.00
_cell.angle_beta   90.00
_cell.angle_gamma   90.00
#
_symmetry.space_group_name_H-M   'P 1'
#
loop_
_entity.id
_entity.type
_entity.pdbx_description
1 polymer ?
#
loop_
_entity_poly.entity_id
_entity_poly.type
_entity_poly.pdbx_seq_one_letter_code
_entity_poly.pdbx_strand_id
1 'polypeptide(L)'
;MAKYKIVHYINQFFAGIGGEEKADYTPELREGVVGPGMGLKAALGEDYEIVSTIICGDNYFGENLDAATDTIIEMVKKCEPDVFVAGPAFNAGRYGVACGTICKAVEERLGIPVITGMYIENPGVDMFRKDLIIVDTPNSAAGMPKVLPVMSALIKKMAAGEEILGPKEEGYIERGSPRKLLR
;
A
#
# COMPACT_ATOMS: atom_id res chain seq x y z
N MET A 1 11.06 -21.83 -4.86
CA MET A 1 9.64 -21.53 -4.80
C MET A 1 9.34 -20.53 -3.69
N ALA A 2 8.57 -19.52 -4.01
CA ALA A 2 8.28 -18.50 -3.02
C ALA A 2 7.39 -19.07 -1.91
N LYS A 3 7.64 -18.60 -0.69
CA LYS A 3 6.90 -19.03 0.48
C LYS A 3 5.65 -18.17 0.73
N TYR A 4 5.74 -16.88 0.38
CA TYR A 4 4.66 -15.93 0.63
C TYR A 4 4.28 -15.16 -0.62
N LYS A 5 2.99 -14.83 -0.76
CA LYS A 5 2.47 -14.11 -1.91
C LYS A 5 2.08 -12.69 -1.50
N ILE A 6 2.46 -11.72 -2.33
CA ILE A 6 2.21 -10.31 -2.11
C ILE A 6 1.42 -9.76 -3.31
N VAL A 7 0.42 -8.92 -3.06
CA VAL A 7 -0.25 -8.14 -4.10
C VAL A 7 0.07 -6.67 -3.84
N HIS A 8 0.44 -5.96 -4.88
CA HIS A 8 0.87 -4.56 -4.80
C HIS A 8 -0.10 -3.66 -5.55
N TYR A 9 -0.51 -2.55 -4.94
CA TYR A 9 -1.39 -1.55 -5.55
C TYR A 9 -0.59 -0.29 -5.84
N ILE A 10 -0.66 0.21 -7.09
CA ILE A 10 -0.01 1.47 -7.48
C ILE A 10 -0.92 2.26 -8.40
N ASN A 11 -0.59 3.55 -8.59
CA ASN A 11 -1.36 4.40 -9.47
C ASN A 11 -0.81 4.38 -10.90
N GLN A 12 -1.47 5.12 -11.80
CA GLN A 12 -1.10 5.20 -13.20
C GLN A 12 0.28 5.79 -13.43
N PHE A 13 0.69 6.71 -12.55
CA PHE A 13 1.99 7.38 -12.70
C PHE A 13 3.13 6.39 -12.43
N PHE A 14 3.07 5.70 -11.29
CA PHE A 14 4.12 4.75 -10.92
C PHE A 14 4.10 3.51 -11.80
N ALA A 15 2.98 3.23 -12.45
CA ALA A 15 2.91 2.13 -13.41
C ALA A 15 3.51 2.49 -14.76
N GLY A 16 3.90 3.76 -14.95
CA GLY A 16 4.48 4.18 -16.21
C GLY A 16 3.46 4.40 -17.32
N ILE A 17 2.17 4.46 -16.98
CA ILE A 17 1.10 4.66 -17.97
C ILE A 17 1.00 6.13 -18.36
N GLY A 18 1.15 7.02 -17.38
CA GLY A 18 1.10 8.46 -17.64
C GLY A 18 0.82 9.25 -16.39
N GLY A 19 0.79 10.57 -16.55
CA GLY A 19 0.51 11.49 -15.47
C GLY A 19 -0.97 11.76 -15.31
N GLU A 20 -1.29 13.05 -15.08
CA GLU A 20 -2.67 13.46 -14.84
C GLU A 20 -3.60 13.11 -16.01
N GLU A 21 -3.09 13.12 -17.24
CA GLU A 21 -3.90 12.80 -18.41
C GLU A 21 -4.35 11.33 -18.41
N LYS A 22 -3.76 10.49 -17.58
CA LYS A 22 -4.12 9.08 -17.45
C LYS A 22 -4.73 8.76 -16.07
N ALA A 23 -5.09 9.78 -15.31
CA ALA A 23 -5.60 9.58 -13.95
C ALA A 23 -6.99 8.95 -13.92
N ASP A 24 -7.66 8.82 -15.07
CA ASP A 24 -8.94 8.12 -15.14
C ASP A 24 -8.82 6.64 -15.51
N TYR A 25 -7.61 6.10 -15.44
CA TYR A 25 -7.35 4.70 -15.77
C TYR A 25 -8.14 3.77 -14.86
N THR A 26 -8.94 2.89 -15.47
CA THR A 26 -9.78 1.96 -14.69
C THR A 26 -8.91 0.84 -14.09
N PRO A 27 -9.38 0.18 -13.03
CA PRO A 27 -8.57 -0.85 -12.37
C PRO A 27 -8.13 -1.95 -13.30
N GLU A 28 -6.85 -2.29 -13.21
CA GLU A 28 -6.25 -3.35 -14.01
C GLU A 28 -5.41 -4.26 -13.12
N LEU A 29 -5.51 -5.57 -13.32
CA LEU A 29 -4.68 -6.54 -12.61
C LEU A 29 -3.63 -7.05 -13.59
N ARG A 30 -2.35 -6.87 -13.24
CA ARG A 30 -1.23 -7.37 -14.04
C ARG A 30 -0.46 -8.41 -13.25
N GLU A 31 -0.01 -9.44 -13.93
CA GLU A 31 0.87 -10.43 -13.33
C GLU A 31 2.23 -9.82 -13.03
N GLY A 32 2.80 -10.18 -11.89
CA GLY A 32 4.18 -9.82 -11.56
C GLY A 32 4.33 -8.40 -11.05
N VAL A 33 5.56 -7.90 -11.15
CA VAL A 33 5.93 -6.59 -10.63
C VAL A 33 5.79 -5.51 -11.68
N VAL A 34 5.41 -4.31 -11.23
CA VAL A 34 5.33 -3.13 -12.08
C VAL A 34 5.89 -1.95 -11.28
N GLY A 35 6.67 -1.10 -11.92
CA GLY A 35 7.17 0.13 -11.30
C GLY A 35 7.94 -0.11 -10.02
N PRO A 36 7.53 0.51 -8.91
CA PRO A 36 8.25 0.37 -7.63
C PRO A 36 8.28 -1.06 -7.11
N GLY A 37 7.44 -1.94 -7.65
CA GLY A 37 7.49 -3.35 -7.30
C GLY A 37 8.83 -4.00 -7.58
N MET A 38 9.60 -3.47 -8.55
CA MET A 38 10.93 -3.99 -8.84
C MET A 38 11.84 -3.84 -7.62
N GLY A 39 11.86 -2.64 -7.03
CA GLY A 39 12.67 -2.40 -5.83
C GLY A 39 12.14 -3.13 -4.62
N LEU A 40 10.83 -3.25 -4.51
CA LEU A 40 10.22 -3.98 -3.41
C LEU A 40 10.58 -5.47 -3.48
N LYS A 41 10.53 -6.04 -4.67
CA LYS A 41 10.91 -7.44 -4.90
C LYS A 41 12.36 -7.67 -4.49
N ALA A 42 13.26 -6.77 -4.88
CA ALA A 42 14.67 -6.88 -4.53
C ALA A 42 14.87 -6.84 -3.01
N ALA A 43 14.16 -5.98 -2.31
CA ALA A 43 14.27 -5.86 -0.87
C ALA A 43 13.66 -7.06 -0.14
N LEU A 44 12.60 -7.64 -0.68
CA LEU A 44 11.92 -8.78 -0.05
C LEU A 44 12.70 -10.09 -0.17
N GLY A 45 13.35 -10.31 -1.31
CA GLY A 45 14.10 -11.54 -1.53
C GLY A 45 13.24 -12.68 -2.08
N GLU A 46 13.85 -13.84 -2.21
CA GLU A 46 13.27 -14.97 -2.96
C GLU A 46 12.11 -15.68 -2.29
N ASP A 47 11.98 -15.55 -0.97
CA ASP A 47 10.87 -16.21 -0.27
C ASP A 47 9.53 -15.50 -0.49
N TYR A 48 9.56 -14.35 -1.13
CA TYR A 48 8.37 -13.50 -1.32
C TYR A 48 8.16 -13.24 -2.80
N GLU A 49 6.96 -13.49 -3.28
CA GLU A 49 6.63 -13.23 -4.67
C GLU A 49 5.54 -12.18 -4.77
N ILE A 50 5.79 -11.10 -5.52
CA ILE A 50 4.73 -10.17 -5.87
C ILE A 50 3.99 -10.78 -7.04
N VAL A 51 2.93 -11.51 -6.73
CA VAL A 51 2.23 -12.30 -7.74
C VAL A 51 1.49 -11.44 -8.74
N SER A 52 1.02 -10.27 -8.29
CA SER A 52 0.27 -9.35 -9.17
C SER A 52 0.38 -7.93 -8.66
N THR A 53 0.19 -7.00 -9.58
CA THR A 53 0.11 -5.57 -9.29
C THR A 53 -1.23 -5.06 -9.79
N ILE A 54 -1.93 -4.32 -8.95
CA ILE A 54 -3.19 -3.69 -9.32
C ILE A 54 -2.92 -2.23 -9.59
N ILE A 55 -3.37 -1.73 -10.73
CA ILE A 55 -3.14 -0.36 -11.18
C ILE A 55 -4.49 0.34 -11.33
N CYS A 56 -4.61 1.54 -10.77
CA CYS A 56 -5.83 2.31 -10.92
C CYS A 56 -5.47 3.79 -10.94
N GLY A 57 -6.13 4.55 -11.80
CA GLY A 57 -5.93 5.99 -11.87
C GLY A 57 -6.47 6.68 -10.62
N ASP A 58 -5.74 7.67 -10.14
CA ASP A 58 -6.12 8.37 -8.91
C ASP A 58 -7.47 9.08 -9.03
N ASN A 59 -7.75 9.64 -10.20
CA ASN A 59 -9.00 10.34 -10.42
C ASN A 59 -10.16 9.35 -10.53
N TYR A 60 -9.95 8.25 -11.26
CA TYR A 60 -10.99 7.23 -11.38
C TYR A 60 -11.35 6.69 -9.99
N PHE A 61 -10.35 6.40 -9.18
CA PHE A 61 -10.59 5.88 -7.83
C PHE A 61 -11.40 6.87 -6.99
N GLY A 62 -11.00 8.16 -7.02
CA GLY A 62 -11.66 9.18 -6.22
C GLY A 62 -13.10 9.43 -6.65
N GLU A 63 -13.38 9.38 -7.96
CA GLU A 63 -14.72 9.64 -8.47
C GLU A 63 -15.64 8.43 -8.46
N ASN A 64 -15.05 7.23 -8.30
CA ASN A 64 -15.83 5.98 -8.31
C ASN A 64 -15.46 5.13 -7.10
N LEU A 65 -15.40 5.76 -5.94
CA LEU A 65 -14.81 5.15 -4.73
C LEU A 65 -15.35 3.74 -4.44
N ASP A 66 -16.66 3.61 -4.37
CA ASP A 66 -17.24 2.31 -4.01
C ASP A 66 -17.04 1.28 -5.11
N ALA A 67 -17.28 1.67 -6.37
CA ALA A 67 -17.14 0.74 -7.48
C ALA A 67 -15.68 0.30 -7.67
N ALA A 68 -14.75 1.25 -7.57
CA ALA A 68 -13.32 0.92 -7.71
C ALA A 68 -12.87 0.02 -6.57
N THR A 69 -13.28 0.32 -5.34
CA THR A 69 -12.94 -0.50 -4.19
C THR A 69 -13.47 -1.92 -4.37
N ASP A 70 -14.73 -2.07 -4.75
CA ASP A 70 -15.33 -3.40 -4.95
C ASP A 70 -14.59 -4.20 -6.03
N THR A 71 -14.25 -3.55 -7.15
CA THR A 71 -13.53 -4.20 -8.24
C THR A 71 -12.15 -4.65 -7.77
N ILE A 72 -11.44 -3.78 -7.06
CA ILE A 72 -10.08 -4.10 -6.59
C ILE A 72 -10.12 -5.21 -5.54
N ILE A 73 -11.11 -5.19 -4.65
CA ILE A 73 -11.27 -6.25 -3.65
C ILE A 73 -11.43 -7.62 -4.34
N GLU A 74 -12.21 -7.69 -5.42
CA GLU A 74 -12.35 -8.95 -6.15
C GLU A 74 -11.03 -9.40 -6.78
N MET A 75 -10.24 -8.46 -7.28
CA MET A 75 -8.91 -8.77 -7.82
C MET A 75 -7.98 -9.34 -6.75
N VAL A 76 -7.95 -8.70 -5.58
CA VAL A 76 -7.12 -9.18 -4.46
C VAL A 76 -7.57 -10.57 -4.01
N LYS A 77 -8.87 -10.74 -3.92
CA LYS A 77 -9.46 -12.00 -3.46
C LYS A 77 -9.02 -13.18 -4.35
N LYS A 78 -8.99 -12.97 -5.66
CA LYS A 78 -8.55 -14.00 -6.60
C LYS A 78 -7.10 -14.40 -6.40
N CYS A 79 -6.26 -13.48 -5.98
CA CYS A 79 -4.82 -13.74 -5.82
C CYS A 79 -4.49 -14.43 -4.51
N GLU A 80 -5.34 -14.32 -3.51
CA GLU A 80 -5.15 -14.91 -2.18
C GLU A 80 -3.77 -14.60 -1.59
N PRO A 81 -3.40 -13.30 -1.48
CA PRO A 81 -2.06 -12.98 -0.98
C PRO A 81 -1.96 -13.12 0.52
N ASP A 82 -0.73 -13.24 1.00
CA ASP A 82 -0.44 -13.24 2.43
C ASP A 82 -0.38 -11.81 2.98
N VAL A 83 0.03 -10.85 2.15
CA VAL A 83 0.08 -9.43 2.52
C VAL A 83 -0.28 -8.58 1.31
N PHE A 84 -1.02 -7.51 1.56
CA PHE A 84 -1.37 -6.53 0.53
C PHE A 84 -0.61 -5.23 0.81
N VAL A 85 0.04 -4.68 -0.20
CA VAL A 85 0.86 -3.49 -0.09
C VAL A 85 0.32 -2.42 -1.04
N ALA A 86 0.15 -1.20 -0.56
CA ALA A 86 -0.26 -0.09 -1.43
C ALA A 86 0.78 1.03 -1.39
N GLY A 87 1.14 1.57 -2.54
CA GLY A 87 2.08 2.66 -2.65
C GLY A 87 3.54 2.24 -2.63
N PRO A 88 4.44 3.03 -2.06
CA PRO A 88 4.20 4.20 -1.19
C PRO A 88 3.71 5.43 -1.98
N ALA A 89 2.88 6.24 -1.35
CA ALA A 89 2.25 7.38 -2.01
C ALA A 89 2.98 8.71 -1.78
N PHE A 90 3.93 8.74 -0.86
CA PHE A 90 4.66 9.94 -0.52
C PHE A 90 3.68 11.07 -0.18
N ASN A 91 3.75 12.21 -0.88
CA ASN A 91 2.85 13.33 -0.61
C ASN A 91 1.78 13.53 -1.70
N ALA A 92 1.52 12.51 -2.50
CA ALA A 92 0.46 12.58 -3.50
C ALA A 92 -0.88 12.33 -2.82
N GLY A 93 -1.68 13.40 -2.66
CA GLY A 93 -2.89 13.35 -1.83
C GLY A 93 -3.94 12.34 -2.26
N ARG A 94 -4.35 12.40 -3.53
CA ARG A 94 -5.36 11.46 -4.04
C ARG A 94 -4.87 10.02 -3.98
N TYR A 95 -3.59 9.83 -4.28
CA TYR A 95 -2.99 8.49 -4.24
C TYR A 95 -2.94 7.97 -2.79
N GLY A 96 -2.56 8.84 -1.85
CA GLY A 96 -2.53 8.44 -0.44
C GLY A 96 -3.91 8.05 0.07
N VAL A 97 -4.94 8.82 -0.29
CA VAL A 97 -6.30 8.48 0.11
C VAL A 97 -6.75 7.17 -0.53
N ALA A 98 -6.38 6.92 -1.79
CA ALA A 98 -6.69 5.66 -2.47
C ALA A 98 -6.00 4.49 -1.78
N CYS A 99 -4.70 4.64 -1.49
CA CYS A 99 -3.94 3.59 -0.80
C CYS A 99 -4.56 3.24 0.55
N GLY A 100 -4.91 4.26 1.33
CA GLY A 100 -5.52 4.03 2.65
C GLY A 100 -6.89 3.38 2.54
N THR A 101 -7.70 3.86 1.60
CA THR A 101 -9.05 3.34 1.42
C THR A 101 -9.01 1.85 1.05
N ILE A 102 -8.15 1.49 0.08
CA ILE A 102 -8.12 0.10 -0.36
C ILE A 102 -7.46 -0.80 0.68
N CYS A 103 -6.43 -0.33 1.39
CA CYS A 103 -5.83 -1.11 2.46
C CYS A 103 -6.85 -1.43 3.55
N LYS A 104 -7.61 -0.42 3.96
CA LYS A 104 -8.62 -0.63 5.00
C LYS A 104 -9.68 -1.62 4.53
N ALA A 105 -10.12 -1.51 3.28
CA ALA A 105 -11.12 -2.42 2.74
C ALA A 105 -10.59 -3.86 2.67
N VAL A 106 -9.34 -4.05 2.23
CA VAL A 106 -8.74 -5.37 2.14
C VAL A 106 -8.66 -6.01 3.53
N GLU A 107 -8.21 -5.25 4.52
CA GLU A 107 -8.10 -5.76 5.88
C GLU A 107 -9.46 -6.13 6.44
N GLU A 108 -10.44 -5.24 6.29
CA GLU A 108 -11.77 -5.45 6.87
C GLU A 108 -12.56 -6.54 6.17
N ARG A 109 -12.48 -6.60 4.84
CA ARG A 109 -13.31 -7.54 4.08
C ARG A 109 -12.65 -8.89 3.86
N LEU A 110 -11.32 -8.92 3.76
CA LEU A 110 -10.61 -10.17 3.43
C LEU A 110 -9.76 -10.70 4.56
N GLY A 111 -9.53 -9.91 5.61
CA GLY A 111 -8.72 -10.35 6.75
C GLY A 111 -7.25 -10.51 6.42
N ILE A 112 -6.77 -9.82 5.39
CA ILE A 112 -5.37 -9.91 4.96
C ILE A 112 -4.58 -8.74 5.56
N PRO A 113 -3.37 -8.99 6.10
CA PRO A 113 -2.53 -7.89 6.60
C PRO A 113 -2.21 -6.89 5.49
N VAL A 114 -2.20 -5.61 5.82
CA VAL A 114 -2.02 -4.53 4.85
C VAL A 114 -0.97 -3.53 5.33
N ILE A 115 -0.33 -2.84 4.38
CA ILE A 115 0.65 -1.80 4.68
C ILE A 115 0.68 -0.79 3.55
N THR A 116 0.91 0.48 3.89
CA THR A 116 1.13 1.54 2.91
C THR A 116 2.23 2.46 3.42
N GLY A 117 2.58 3.47 2.65
CA GLY A 117 3.59 4.45 3.03
C GLY A 117 3.19 5.84 2.55
N MET A 118 3.39 6.85 3.39
CA MET A 118 3.02 8.24 3.07
C MET A 118 3.90 9.21 3.81
N TYR A 119 3.99 10.42 3.25
CA TYR A 119 4.60 11.55 3.95
C TYR A 119 3.60 12.06 5.00
N ILE A 120 4.11 12.53 6.12
CA ILE A 120 3.28 12.90 7.28
C ILE A 120 2.18 13.92 6.95
N GLU A 121 2.38 14.77 5.94
CA GLU A 121 1.39 15.78 5.54
C GLU A 121 0.38 15.29 4.50
N ASN A 122 0.52 14.05 4.04
CA ASN A 122 -0.46 13.51 3.11
C ASN A 122 -1.81 13.38 3.82
N PRO A 123 -2.91 13.84 3.18
CA PRO A 123 -4.23 13.75 3.83
C PRO A 123 -4.62 12.33 4.24
N GLY A 124 -4.10 11.32 3.57
CA GLY A 124 -4.37 9.93 3.95
C GLY A 124 -3.83 9.56 5.32
N VAL A 125 -2.81 10.29 5.81
CA VAL A 125 -2.26 9.98 7.14
C VAL A 125 -3.30 10.22 8.22
N ASP A 126 -3.91 11.41 8.25
CA ASP A 126 -4.91 11.69 9.28
C ASP A 126 -6.14 10.81 9.15
N MET A 127 -6.49 10.44 7.93
CA MET A 127 -7.66 9.59 7.71
C MET A 127 -7.45 8.16 8.20
N PHE A 128 -6.23 7.64 8.08
CA PHE A 128 -6.02 6.19 8.25
C PHE A 128 -4.99 5.78 9.29
N ARG A 129 -4.27 6.73 9.89
CA ARG A 129 -3.17 6.35 10.80
C ARG A 129 -3.60 5.52 12.00
N LYS A 130 -4.84 5.66 12.43
CA LYS A 130 -5.34 4.89 13.58
C LYS A 130 -5.64 3.44 13.20
N ASP A 131 -5.96 3.22 11.94
CA ASP A 131 -6.39 1.90 11.48
C ASP A 131 -5.30 1.10 10.79
N LEU A 132 -4.31 1.77 10.21
CA LEU A 132 -3.33 1.12 9.34
C LEU A 132 -1.90 1.41 9.75
N ILE A 133 -1.00 0.51 9.36
CA ILE A 133 0.44 0.77 9.42
C ILE A 133 0.79 1.60 8.18
N ILE A 134 1.21 2.83 8.40
CA ILE A 134 1.64 3.74 7.33
C ILE A 134 3.12 4.03 7.53
N VAL A 135 3.97 3.51 6.66
CA VAL A 135 5.41 3.76 6.77
C VAL A 135 5.68 5.24 6.52
N ASP A 136 6.53 5.83 7.36
CA ASP A 136 6.88 7.24 7.28
C ASP A 136 7.84 7.45 6.12
N THR A 137 7.46 8.27 5.14
CA THR A 137 8.28 8.52 3.96
C THR A 137 8.69 9.98 3.87
N PRO A 138 9.74 10.29 3.10
CA PRO A 138 10.01 11.68 2.75
C PRO A 138 8.90 12.24 1.87
N ASN A 139 8.95 13.55 1.63
CA ASN A 139 7.99 14.23 0.78
C ASN A 139 8.05 13.76 -0.67
N SER A 140 9.22 13.42 -1.15
CA SER A 140 9.49 13.13 -2.56
C SER A 140 9.74 11.66 -2.82
N ALA A 141 9.31 11.20 -4.00
CA ALA A 141 9.56 9.84 -4.45
C ALA A 141 11.04 9.54 -4.65
N ALA A 142 11.90 10.56 -4.61
CA ALA A 142 13.35 10.35 -4.62
C ALA A 142 13.79 9.52 -3.41
N GLY A 143 12.98 9.47 -2.36
CA GLY A 143 13.26 8.65 -1.18
C GLY A 143 12.89 7.18 -1.32
N MET A 144 12.38 6.76 -2.47
CA MET A 144 11.97 5.37 -2.69
C MET A 144 13.01 4.34 -2.23
N PRO A 145 14.31 4.50 -2.56
CA PRO A 145 15.30 3.49 -2.15
C PRO A 145 15.43 3.32 -0.65
N LYS A 146 15.07 4.34 0.15
CA LYS A 146 15.12 4.24 1.61
C LYS A 146 13.84 3.68 2.18
N VAL A 147 12.71 3.91 1.50
CA VAL A 147 11.39 3.51 1.98
C VAL A 147 11.13 2.02 1.76
N LEU A 148 11.48 1.51 0.60
CA LEU A 148 11.16 0.11 0.26
C LEU A 148 11.76 -0.91 1.22
N PRO A 149 13.00 -0.75 1.69
CA PRO A 149 13.52 -1.69 2.70
C PRO A 149 12.75 -1.67 4.02
N VAL A 150 12.26 -0.49 4.44
CA VAL A 150 11.47 -0.39 5.66
C VAL A 150 10.13 -1.10 5.48
N MET A 151 9.47 -0.88 4.34
CA MET A 151 8.22 -1.57 4.05
C MET A 151 8.44 -3.07 3.97
N SER A 152 9.53 -3.50 3.32
CA SER A 152 9.87 -4.92 3.21
C SER A 152 10.02 -5.59 4.55
N ALA A 153 10.72 -4.95 5.50
CA ALA A 153 10.91 -5.52 6.82
C ALA A 153 9.58 -5.75 7.53
N LEU A 154 8.65 -4.81 7.39
CA LEU A 154 7.32 -4.94 7.98
C LEU A 154 6.48 -6.01 7.27
N ILE A 155 6.57 -6.07 5.95
CA ILE A 155 5.87 -7.10 5.18
C ILE A 155 6.30 -8.50 5.64
N LYS A 156 7.61 -8.68 5.86
CA LYS A 156 8.12 -9.98 6.30
C LYS A 156 7.57 -10.36 7.67
N LYS A 157 7.48 -9.40 8.58
CA LYS A 157 6.90 -9.66 9.90
C LYS A 157 5.41 -10.01 9.78
N MET A 158 4.68 -9.28 8.94
CA MET A 158 3.25 -9.54 8.75
C MET A 158 3.02 -10.92 8.18
N ALA A 159 3.80 -11.31 7.17
CA ALA A 159 3.65 -12.61 6.54
C ALA A 159 3.94 -13.75 7.50
N ALA A 160 4.91 -13.56 8.38
CA ALA A 160 5.29 -14.59 9.35
C ALA A 160 4.45 -14.55 10.63
N GLY A 161 3.56 -13.58 10.79
CA GLY A 161 2.77 -13.43 11.99
C GLY A 161 3.59 -12.96 13.19
N GLU A 162 4.70 -12.27 12.95
CA GLU A 162 5.54 -11.76 14.02
C GLU A 162 5.02 -10.45 14.58
N GLU A 163 5.38 -10.15 15.79
CA GLU A 163 4.95 -8.94 16.46
C GLU A 163 5.56 -7.70 15.80
N ILE A 164 4.73 -6.67 15.58
CA ILE A 164 5.19 -5.38 15.08
C ILE A 164 5.40 -4.47 16.28
N LEU A 165 6.61 -3.95 16.39
CA LEU A 165 7.01 -3.11 17.49
C LEU A 165 6.50 -1.68 17.30
N GLY A 166 7.01 -0.71 18.04
CA GLY A 166 6.53 0.66 18.00
C GLY A 166 7.02 1.43 16.78
N PRO A 167 6.46 2.64 16.58
CA PRO A 167 6.80 3.45 15.40
C PRO A 167 8.27 3.77 15.27
N LYS A 168 8.95 4.03 16.38
CA LYS A 168 10.36 4.35 16.33
C LYS A 168 11.20 3.17 15.87
N GLU A 169 10.85 1.99 16.35
CA GLU A 169 11.59 0.77 16.01
C GLU A 169 11.35 0.35 14.57
N GLU A 170 10.12 0.48 14.09
CA GLU A 170 9.73 -0.11 12.81
C GLU A 170 9.60 0.89 11.67
N GLY A 171 9.58 2.18 11.96
CA GLY A 171 9.58 3.20 10.90
C GLY A 171 8.22 3.58 10.35
N TYR A 172 7.14 3.31 11.08
CA TYR A 172 5.82 3.77 10.63
C TYR A 172 5.37 4.99 11.42
N ILE A 173 4.38 5.70 10.90
CA ILE A 173 3.87 6.91 11.51
C ILE A 173 3.09 6.55 12.77
N GLU A 174 3.26 7.32 13.82
CA GLU A 174 2.56 7.09 15.07
C GLU A 174 1.06 7.08 14.84
N ARG A 175 0.40 6.07 15.40
CA ARG A 175 -1.01 5.84 15.12
C ARG A 175 -1.95 6.65 15.98
N GLY A 176 -1.43 7.27 17.00
CA GLY A 176 -2.24 7.99 17.93
C GLY A 176 -2.75 7.09 19.03
N SER A 177 -3.13 7.68 20.13
CA SER A 177 -3.61 6.92 21.26
C SER A 177 -5.12 6.83 21.26
N PRO A 178 -5.68 5.64 21.22
CA PRO A 178 -7.12 5.52 21.30
C PRO A 178 -7.64 6.15 22.55
N ARG A 179 -6.84 6.12 23.62
CA ARG A 179 -7.18 6.59 24.81
C ARG A 179 -7.36 7.97 24.88
N LYS A 180 -6.67 8.75 24.12
CA LYS A 180 -6.86 10.12 24.13
C LYS A 180 -8.24 10.44 23.79
N LEU A 181 -8.90 9.60 23.07
CA LEU A 181 -10.22 9.86 22.62
C LEU A 181 -11.24 9.52 23.67
N LEU A 182 -10.83 8.78 24.64
CA LEU A 182 -11.75 8.27 25.60
C LEU A 182 -11.88 9.06 26.82
N ARG A 183 -11.00 9.94 26.98
CA ARG A 183 -11.02 10.53 28.23
C ARG A 183 -11.50 11.76 28.28
#